data_a99b0be50ac542d31fca6e6ea0ac7e71
#
_entry.id   a99b0be50ac542d31fca6e6ea0ac7e71
#
_cell.length_a   1.000
_cell.length_b   1.000
_cell.length_c   1.000
_cell.angle_alpha   90.00
_cell.angle_beta   90.00
_cell.angle_gamma   90.00
#
_symmetry.space_group_name_H-M   'P 1'
#
loop_
_entity.id
_entity.type
_entity.pdbx_description
1 polymer ?
#
loop_
_entity_poly.entity_id
_entity_poly.type
_entity_poly.pdbx_seq_one_letter_code
_entity_poly.pdbx_strand_id
1 'polypeptide(L)'
;MKCTVRWAGKNAGMSFIGESGSGHAVVMDGAPEAGGRNLGPRPMEMLLMGTGGCSAFDVVLILQKSRQNVSDCQVHLDATRAESDPKVFTKIHFHFVVSGHGLSDAAVERAVKLSHDKYCSASIMLAQVAEITHSFEVIDTLAPLASSIKS
;
A
#
# COMPACT_ATOMS: atom_id res chain seq x y z
N MET A 1 -7.99 7.57 16.70
CA MET A 1 -7.24 8.08 15.54
C MET A 1 -7.85 9.40 15.12
N LYS A 2 -7.06 10.44 14.84
CA LYS A 2 -7.53 11.76 14.39
C LYS A 2 -6.65 12.23 13.23
N CYS A 3 -7.24 12.97 12.30
CA CYS A 3 -6.51 13.67 11.25
C CYS A 3 -7.26 14.96 10.92
N THR A 4 -6.56 15.92 10.32
CA THR A 4 -7.12 17.17 9.82
C THR A 4 -6.74 17.30 8.35
N VAL A 5 -7.70 17.69 7.52
CA VAL A 5 -7.44 18.00 6.11
C VAL A 5 -7.91 19.42 5.85
N ARG A 6 -7.03 20.23 5.28
CA ARG A 6 -7.34 21.62 4.94
C ARG A 6 -7.00 21.91 3.49
N TRP A 7 -7.84 22.70 2.85
CA TRP A 7 -7.52 23.28 1.55
C TRP A 7 -6.37 24.27 1.68
N ALA A 8 -5.39 24.19 0.77
CA ALA A 8 -4.20 25.05 0.81
C ALA A 8 -4.47 26.52 0.42
N GLY A 9 -5.71 26.84 0.05
CA GLY A 9 -6.18 28.20 -0.20
C GLY A 9 -6.35 28.56 -1.68
N LYS A 10 -6.98 29.70 -1.93
CA LYS A 10 -7.44 30.14 -3.25
C LYS A 10 -6.35 30.13 -4.33
N ASN A 11 -5.11 30.41 -3.96
CA ASN A 11 -3.98 30.48 -4.91
C ASN A 11 -3.30 29.13 -5.12
N ALA A 12 -3.73 28.06 -4.44
CA ALA A 12 -3.14 26.73 -4.50
C ALA A 12 -3.92 25.74 -5.39
N GLY A 13 -4.92 26.22 -6.14
CA GLY A 13 -5.78 25.34 -6.94
C GLY A 13 -6.56 24.35 -6.06
N MET A 14 -6.55 23.09 -6.42
CA MET A 14 -7.21 21.99 -5.68
C MET A 14 -6.23 21.19 -4.82
N SER A 15 -5.25 21.87 -4.22
CA SER A 15 -4.28 21.24 -3.31
C SER A 15 -4.79 21.25 -1.87
N PHE A 16 -4.54 20.15 -1.16
CA PHE A 16 -4.94 19.94 0.22
C PHE A 16 -3.74 19.45 1.04
N ILE A 17 -3.73 19.81 2.31
CA ILE A 17 -2.73 19.32 3.27
C ILE A 17 -3.45 18.48 4.30
N GLY A 18 -3.07 17.21 4.39
CA GLY A 18 -3.52 16.28 5.42
C GLY A 18 -2.50 16.18 6.54
N GLU A 19 -2.93 16.31 7.77
CA GLU A 19 -2.11 16.16 8.97
C GLU A 19 -2.65 15.01 9.81
N SER A 20 -1.79 14.03 10.10
CA SER A 20 -2.14 12.90 10.96
C SER A 20 -1.97 13.24 12.43
N GLY A 21 -2.71 12.55 13.30
CA GLY A 21 -2.54 12.68 14.75
C GLY A 21 -1.18 12.21 15.29
N SER A 22 -0.36 11.57 14.45
CA SER A 22 1.03 11.19 14.75
C SER A 22 2.05 12.27 14.38
N GLY A 23 1.61 13.46 13.93
CA GLY A 23 2.49 14.59 13.64
C GLY A 23 3.11 14.60 12.23
N HIS A 24 2.55 13.86 11.28
CA HIS A 24 3.03 13.82 9.90
C HIS A 24 2.03 14.52 8.98
N ALA A 25 2.56 15.17 7.94
CA ALA A 25 1.76 15.83 6.92
C ALA A 25 2.00 15.25 5.53
N VAL A 26 0.97 15.30 4.70
CA VAL A 26 1.02 14.91 3.29
C VAL A 26 0.26 15.93 2.45
N VAL A 27 0.79 16.22 1.26
CA VAL A 27 0.09 17.04 0.27
C VAL A 27 -0.67 16.12 -0.68
N MET A 28 -1.93 16.46 -0.92
CA MET A 28 -2.78 15.85 -1.94
C MET A 28 -3.19 16.91 -2.95
N ASP A 29 -3.41 16.54 -4.20
CA ASP A 29 -3.85 17.49 -5.22
C ASP A 29 -4.97 16.90 -6.09
N GLY A 30 -5.71 17.78 -6.70
CA GLY A 30 -6.70 17.43 -7.70
C GLY A 30 -6.08 17.07 -9.05
N ALA A 31 -6.86 16.46 -9.92
CA ALA A 31 -6.50 16.29 -11.31
C ALA A 31 -6.47 17.65 -12.04
N PRO A 32 -5.60 17.85 -13.06
CA PRO A 32 -5.51 19.10 -13.79
C PRO A 32 -6.85 19.58 -14.35
N GLU A 33 -7.66 18.69 -14.87
CA GLU A 33 -9.01 18.98 -15.38
C GLU A 33 -10.00 19.44 -14.30
N ALA A 34 -9.69 19.19 -13.02
CA ALA A 34 -10.44 19.67 -11.86
C ALA A 34 -9.78 20.87 -11.17
N GLY A 35 -8.81 21.52 -11.81
CA GLY A 35 -8.09 22.69 -11.29
C GLY A 35 -6.92 22.35 -10.36
N GLY A 36 -6.47 21.10 -10.34
CA GLY A 36 -5.23 20.68 -9.68
C GLY A 36 -4.00 21.03 -10.49
N ARG A 37 -2.84 20.92 -9.86
CA ARG A 37 -1.51 21.21 -10.44
C ARG A 37 -0.59 19.99 -10.48
N ASN A 38 -1.10 18.82 -10.10
CA ASN A 38 -0.33 17.59 -10.00
C ASN A 38 0.88 17.71 -9.06
N LEU A 39 0.72 18.40 -7.94
CA LEU A 39 1.76 18.60 -6.91
C LEU A 39 1.78 17.50 -5.84
N GLY A 40 0.86 16.59 -5.90
CA GLY A 40 0.75 15.46 -4.97
C GLY A 40 -0.22 14.40 -5.49
N PRO A 41 -0.26 13.23 -4.84
CA PRO A 41 -1.21 12.20 -5.18
C PRO A 41 -2.66 12.68 -4.98
N ARG A 42 -3.55 12.13 -5.76
CA ARG A 42 -4.99 12.39 -5.62
C ARG A 42 -5.54 11.69 -4.36
N PRO A 43 -6.61 12.21 -3.75
CA PRO A 43 -7.20 11.59 -2.55
C PRO A 43 -7.51 10.09 -2.71
N MET A 44 -8.02 9.66 -3.87
CA MET A 44 -8.30 8.25 -4.14
C MET A 44 -7.02 7.41 -4.34
N GLU A 45 -5.94 8.00 -4.85
CA GLU A 45 -4.63 7.35 -4.92
C GLU A 45 -4.02 7.19 -3.51
N MET A 46 -4.21 8.17 -2.62
CA MET A 46 -3.80 8.06 -1.22
C MET A 46 -4.52 6.91 -0.50
N LEU A 47 -5.82 6.74 -0.77
CA LEU A 47 -6.58 5.61 -0.21
C LEU A 47 -6.02 4.27 -0.69
N LEU A 48 -5.68 4.18 -1.98
CA LEU A 48 -5.10 2.99 -2.58
C LEU A 48 -3.68 2.71 -2.02
N MET A 49 -2.81 3.72 -1.97
CA MET A 49 -1.47 3.61 -1.39
C MET A 49 -1.52 3.21 0.09
N GLY A 50 -2.42 3.82 0.87
CA GLY A 50 -2.62 3.47 2.28
C GLY A 50 -3.05 2.00 2.45
N THR A 51 -3.89 1.50 1.55
CA THR A 51 -4.33 0.11 1.56
C THR A 51 -3.18 -0.84 1.22
N GLY A 52 -2.38 -0.50 0.20
CA GLY A 52 -1.17 -1.26 -0.15
C GLY A 52 -0.16 -1.31 0.99
N GLY A 53 0.10 -0.16 1.63
CA GLY A 53 1.00 -0.08 2.78
C GLY A 53 0.51 -0.89 3.98
N CYS A 54 -0.79 -0.87 4.26
CA CYS A 54 -1.42 -1.69 5.30
C CYS A 54 -1.20 -3.18 5.04
N SER A 55 -1.44 -3.63 3.82
CA SER A 55 -1.28 -5.04 3.45
C SER A 55 0.19 -5.48 3.42
N ALA A 56 1.09 -4.65 2.89
CA ALA A 56 2.54 -4.92 2.90
C ALA A 56 3.09 -5.06 4.32
N PHE A 57 2.65 -4.18 5.23
CA PHE A 57 3.04 -4.25 6.65
C PHE A 57 2.70 -5.61 7.26
N ASP A 58 1.49 -6.12 7.01
CA ASP A 58 1.07 -7.42 7.53
C ASP A 58 1.90 -8.55 6.93
N VAL A 59 2.11 -8.55 5.61
CA VAL A 59 2.90 -9.58 4.91
C VAL A 59 4.31 -9.65 5.48
N VAL A 60 5.00 -8.51 5.59
CA VAL A 60 6.35 -8.44 6.16
C VAL A 60 6.36 -8.94 7.61
N LEU A 61 5.42 -8.48 8.43
CA LEU A 61 5.34 -8.89 9.84
C LEU A 61 5.11 -10.39 10.01
N ILE A 62 4.22 -10.98 9.19
CA ILE A 62 3.93 -12.42 9.21
C ILE A 62 5.15 -13.22 8.80
N LEU A 63 5.85 -12.81 7.73
CA LEU A 63 7.07 -13.46 7.25
C LEU A 63 8.18 -13.40 8.30
N GLN A 64 8.41 -12.25 8.92
CA GLN A 64 9.38 -12.11 10.01
C GLN A 64 9.05 -13.00 11.21
N LYS A 65 7.77 -13.03 11.65
CA LYS A 65 7.33 -13.90 12.74
C LYS A 65 7.47 -15.39 12.41
N SER A 66 7.34 -15.77 11.14
CA SER A 66 7.60 -17.15 10.68
C SER A 66 9.07 -17.42 10.34
N ARG A 67 9.98 -16.52 10.75
CA ARG A 67 11.44 -16.65 10.57
C ARG A 67 11.88 -16.77 9.11
N GLN A 68 11.12 -16.18 8.20
CA GLN A 68 11.52 -16.03 6.81
C GLN A 68 12.51 -14.86 6.69
N ASN A 69 13.55 -15.04 5.88
CA ASN A 69 14.57 -14.01 5.67
C ASN A 69 14.14 -13.03 4.56
N VAL A 70 13.05 -12.27 4.82
CA VAL A 70 12.53 -11.26 3.93
C VAL A 70 13.42 -10.00 3.96
N SER A 71 13.78 -9.48 2.80
CA SER A 71 14.60 -8.27 2.63
C SER A 71 13.84 -7.10 2.01
N ASP A 72 12.81 -7.38 1.20
CA ASP A 72 11.97 -6.36 0.56
C ASP A 72 10.56 -6.89 0.30
N CYS A 73 9.61 -5.97 0.24
CA CYS A 73 8.22 -6.26 -0.12
C CYS A 73 7.63 -5.05 -0.84
N GLN A 74 7.38 -5.21 -2.13
CA GLN A 74 6.68 -4.23 -2.94
C GLN A 74 5.26 -4.70 -3.21
N VAL A 75 4.31 -3.77 -3.30
CA VAL A 75 2.92 -4.06 -3.67
C VAL A 75 2.53 -3.15 -4.82
N HIS A 76 2.27 -3.75 -5.97
CA HIS A 76 1.67 -3.06 -7.10
C HIS A 76 0.16 -3.20 -7.00
N LEU A 77 -0.54 -2.06 -7.07
CA LEU A 77 -1.99 -2.04 -7.01
C LEU A 77 -2.54 -1.54 -8.34
N ASP A 78 -3.43 -2.33 -8.92
CA ASP A 78 -4.21 -1.96 -10.09
C ASP A 78 -5.68 -1.89 -9.70
N ALA A 79 -6.32 -0.76 -9.96
CA ALA A 79 -7.68 -0.50 -9.51
C ALA A 79 -8.56 0.08 -10.62
N THR A 80 -9.77 -0.48 -10.74
CA THR A 80 -10.83 0.04 -11.61
C THR A 80 -11.84 0.79 -10.76
N ARG A 81 -12.34 1.91 -11.29
CA ARG A 81 -13.40 2.72 -10.67
C ARG A 81 -14.69 2.63 -11.50
N ALA A 82 -15.82 2.88 -10.84
CA ALA A 82 -17.12 3.02 -11.53
C ALA A 82 -17.06 4.15 -12.57
N GLU A 83 -17.73 3.95 -13.68
CA GLU A 83 -17.84 4.95 -14.77
C GLU A 83 -18.70 6.15 -14.38
N SER A 84 -19.76 5.91 -13.61
CA SER A 84 -20.68 6.92 -13.11
C SER A 84 -20.36 7.32 -11.66
N ASP A 85 -20.81 8.50 -11.25
CA ASP A 85 -20.72 8.96 -9.88
C ASP A 85 -21.71 8.21 -8.95
N PRO A 86 -21.20 7.94 -7.71
CA PRO A 86 -19.87 8.15 -7.19
C PRO A 86 -18.87 7.15 -7.78
N LYS A 87 -17.72 7.63 -8.25
CA LYS A 87 -16.67 6.82 -8.87
C LYS A 87 -15.89 6.02 -7.81
N VAL A 88 -16.57 5.10 -7.14
CA VAL A 88 -15.97 4.18 -6.17
C VAL A 88 -15.04 3.17 -6.86
N PHE A 89 -14.13 2.55 -6.11
CA PHE A 89 -13.42 1.38 -6.62
C PHE A 89 -14.41 0.22 -6.81
N THR A 90 -14.31 -0.45 -7.95
CA THR A 90 -15.09 -1.65 -8.28
C THR A 90 -14.23 -2.92 -8.29
N LYS A 91 -12.93 -2.77 -8.60
CA LYS A 91 -11.94 -3.85 -8.56
C LYS A 91 -10.61 -3.29 -8.07
N ILE A 92 -9.89 -4.07 -7.27
CA ILE A 92 -8.52 -3.79 -6.87
C ILE A 92 -7.73 -5.09 -6.91
N HIS A 93 -6.66 -5.12 -7.70
CA HIS A 93 -5.71 -6.22 -7.71
C HIS A 93 -4.44 -5.82 -6.96
N PHE A 94 -3.97 -6.70 -6.06
CA PHE A 94 -2.72 -6.56 -5.33
C PHE A 94 -1.73 -7.57 -5.89
N HIS A 95 -0.63 -7.09 -6.44
CA HIS A 95 0.49 -7.95 -6.83
C HIS A 95 1.67 -7.71 -5.90
N PHE A 96 2.02 -8.71 -5.10
CA PHE A 96 3.12 -8.64 -4.14
C PHE A 96 4.39 -9.17 -4.77
N VAL A 97 5.47 -8.39 -4.74
CA VAL A 97 6.82 -8.84 -5.08
C VAL A 97 7.61 -8.89 -3.78
N VAL A 98 7.92 -10.09 -3.32
CA VAL A 98 8.58 -10.33 -2.04
C VAL A 98 9.97 -10.88 -2.28
N SER A 99 10.99 -10.14 -1.83
CA SER A 99 12.38 -10.51 -1.98
C SER A 99 12.99 -10.98 -0.66
N GLY A 100 13.88 -11.94 -0.73
CA GLY A 100 14.62 -12.42 0.44
C GLY A 100 15.45 -13.65 0.12
N HIS A 101 16.18 -14.16 1.10
CA HIS A 101 17.04 -15.33 0.92
C HIS A 101 16.35 -16.61 1.41
N GLY A 102 16.21 -17.58 0.49
CA GLY A 102 15.59 -18.86 0.80
C GLY A 102 14.15 -18.75 1.27
N LEU A 103 13.38 -17.76 0.76
CA LEU A 103 11.97 -17.62 1.08
C LEU A 103 11.18 -18.82 0.58
N SER A 104 10.23 -19.27 1.40
CA SER A 104 9.28 -20.30 0.99
C SER A 104 8.08 -19.66 0.30
N ASP A 105 7.78 -20.05 -0.94
CA ASP A 105 6.58 -19.63 -1.67
C ASP A 105 5.31 -19.87 -0.84
N ALA A 106 5.20 -21.04 -0.20
CA ALA A 106 4.07 -21.36 0.66
C ALA A 106 3.96 -20.43 1.88
N ALA A 107 5.09 -19.94 2.42
CA ALA A 107 5.07 -18.96 3.51
C ALA A 107 4.61 -17.58 3.01
N VAL A 108 5.05 -17.17 1.82
CA VAL A 108 4.62 -15.91 1.19
C VAL A 108 3.14 -15.96 0.84
N GLU A 109 2.68 -17.03 0.18
CA GLU A 109 1.27 -17.25 -0.14
C GLU A 109 0.39 -17.15 1.12
N ARG A 110 0.79 -17.84 2.18
CA ARG A 110 0.08 -17.80 3.45
C ARG A 110 0.06 -16.40 4.06
N ALA A 111 1.17 -15.65 3.99
CA ALA A 111 1.25 -14.30 4.53
C ALA A 111 0.31 -13.35 3.77
N VAL A 112 0.33 -13.38 2.45
CA VAL A 112 -0.57 -12.60 1.58
C VAL A 112 -2.04 -12.94 1.88
N LYS A 113 -2.37 -14.23 1.93
CA LYS A 113 -3.74 -14.67 2.24
C LYS A 113 -4.19 -14.22 3.62
N LEU A 114 -3.36 -14.37 4.66
CA LEU A 114 -3.70 -13.94 6.01
C LEU A 114 -3.86 -12.43 6.15
N SER A 115 -3.02 -11.63 5.47
CA SER A 115 -3.21 -10.18 5.41
C SER A 115 -4.59 -9.87 4.88
N HIS A 116 -4.94 -10.47 3.77
CA HIS A 116 -6.18 -10.19 3.05
C HIS A 116 -7.44 -10.65 3.79
N ASP A 117 -7.43 -11.89 4.30
CA ASP A 117 -8.60 -12.52 4.92
C ASP A 117 -8.84 -12.04 6.37
N LYS A 118 -7.79 -11.54 7.06
CA LYS A 118 -7.88 -11.36 8.51
C LYS A 118 -7.29 -10.07 9.07
N TYR A 119 -6.18 -9.56 8.54
CA TYR A 119 -5.42 -8.53 9.24
C TYR A 119 -5.48 -7.15 8.62
N CYS A 120 -5.45 -7.03 7.31
CA CYS A 120 -5.44 -5.73 6.64
C CYS A 120 -6.82 -5.06 6.73
N SER A 121 -6.99 -4.19 7.72
CA SER A 121 -8.24 -3.45 7.94
C SER A 121 -8.67 -2.68 6.71
N ALA A 122 -7.73 -2.10 5.96
CA ALA A 122 -8.03 -1.30 4.78
C ALA A 122 -8.59 -2.15 3.64
N SER A 123 -7.96 -3.30 3.32
CA SER A 123 -8.45 -4.19 2.25
C SER A 123 -9.79 -4.81 2.62
N ILE A 124 -10.00 -5.20 3.89
CA ILE A 124 -11.27 -5.74 4.38
C ILE A 124 -12.40 -4.71 4.28
N MET A 125 -12.13 -3.43 4.60
CA MET A 125 -13.11 -2.36 4.41
C MET A 125 -13.46 -2.15 2.93
N LEU A 126 -12.46 -2.11 2.05
CA LEU A 126 -12.67 -1.91 0.61
C LEU A 126 -13.35 -3.12 -0.05
N ALA A 127 -13.15 -4.33 0.46
CA ALA A 127 -13.81 -5.55 0.00
C ALA A 127 -15.35 -5.52 0.16
N GLN A 128 -15.89 -4.59 0.96
CA GLN A 128 -17.34 -4.40 1.07
C GLN A 128 -17.95 -3.74 -0.18
N VAL A 129 -17.15 -3.08 -1.01
CA VAL A 129 -17.61 -2.32 -2.18
C VAL A 129 -16.86 -2.68 -3.47
N ALA A 130 -15.71 -3.31 -3.39
CA ALA A 130 -14.86 -3.66 -4.52
C ALA A 130 -14.50 -5.15 -4.51
N GLU A 131 -14.41 -5.75 -5.70
CA GLU A 131 -13.79 -7.07 -5.88
C GLU A 131 -12.29 -6.94 -5.63
N ILE A 132 -11.76 -7.70 -4.67
CA ILE A 132 -10.34 -7.67 -4.35
C ILE A 132 -9.70 -9.02 -4.74
N THR A 133 -8.63 -8.93 -5.50
CA THR A 133 -7.83 -10.09 -5.90
C THR A 133 -6.36 -9.87 -5.56
N HIS A 134 -5.60 -10.93 -5.44
CA HIS A 134 -4.18 -10.85 -5.15
C HIS A 134 -3.38 -11.92 -5.91
N SER A 135 -2.13 -11.59 -6.18
CA SER A 135 -1.09 -12.49 -6.68
C SER A 135 0.24 -12.15 -6.02
N PHE A 136 1.20 -13.03 -6.14
CA PHE A 136 2.53 -12.77 -5.59
C PHE A 136 3.63 -13.37 -6.48
N GLU A 137 4.83 -12.81 -6.32
CA GLU A 137 6.08 -13.29 -6.88
C GLU A 137 7.12 -13.32 -5.77
N VAL A 138 7.96 -14.36 -5.75
CA VAL A 138 9.09 -14.49 -4.82
C VAL A 138 10.39 -14.32 -5.59
N ILE A 139 11.23 -13.39 -5.14
CA ILE A 139 12.56 -13.16 -5.68
C ILE A 139 13.60 -13.63 -4.67
N ASP A 140 14.32 -14.72 -5.01
CA ASP A 140 15.43 -15.17 -4.18
C ASP A 140 16.63 -14.24 -4.34
N THR A 141 17.12 -13.72 -3.22
CA THR A 141 18.31 -12.88 -3.17
C THR A 141 19.51 -13.70 -2.71
N LEU A 142 20.70 -13.40 -3.25
CA LEU A 142 21.95 -14.02 -2.77
C LEU A 142 22.11 -13.76 -1.27
N ALA A 143 22.59 -14.78 -0.54
CA ALA A 143 22.90 -14.61 0.87
C ALA A 143 23.83 -13.40 1.06
N PRO A 144 23.58 -12.54 2.07
CA PRO A 144 24.50 -11.46 2.36
C PRO A 144 25.88 -12.06 2.61
N LEU A 145 26.90 -11.55 1.94
CA LEU A 145 28.29 -11.91 2.19
C LEU A 145 28.52 -11.76 3.71
N ALA A 146 28.82 -12.87 4.37
CA ALA A 146 29.17 -12.83 5.78
C ALA A 146 30.30 -11.81 5.94
N SER A 147 30.03 -10.73 6.66
CA SER A 147 31.05 -9.73 6.98
C SER A 147 32.11 -10.41 7.83
N SER A 148 33.18 -10.90 7.19
CA SER A 148 34.37 -11.37 7.86
C SER A 148 35.15 -10.17 8.41
N ILE A 149 34.58 -9.52 9.42
CA ILE A 149 35.34 -8.66 10.32
C ILE A 149 35.72 -9.54 11.51
N LYS A 150 36.80 -10.23 11.35
CA LYS A 150 37.59 -10.69 12.51
C LYS A 150 38.50 -9.52 12.89
N SER A 151 38.19 -8.89 14.01
CA SER A 151 39.09 -8.04 14.75
C SER A 151 40.27 -8.83 15.30
#